data_a651cb9411a5fe0df679620004f49139
#
_entry.id   a651cb9411a5fe0df679620004f49139
#
_cell.length_a   1.000
_cell.length_b   1.000
_cell.length_c   1.000
_cell.angle_alpha   90.00
_cell.angle_beta   90.00
_cell.angle_gamma   90.00
#
_symmetry.space_group_name_H-M   'P 1'
#
loop_
_entity.id
_entity.type
_entity.pdbx_description
1 polymer ?
#
loop_
_entity_poly.entity_id
_entity_poly.type
_entity_poly.pdbx_seq_one_letter_code
_entity_poly.pdbx_strand_id
1 'polypeptide(L)'
;MKRLLMLSLAAGIAMTGASAVQAISEAEIAKDIEEFQGFFLKRFPGLTLEDFQDGVNALPQYAARRANWEINLDFPQYEPEMDKAAAEWTAPFANGKSLAECDMAPGNSYPVFDAASGDLRTFEGDINACLKANGEEVIKNVKRGKMARLVAHYKSQFNGERMAVDYSDPGAQDWYAKGRQIYWAKRGQLNFSCADCHVHNSGNSARGDVMSAGLGHGVGFPVWRTKWQVAGKP
;
A
#
# COMPACT_ATOMS: atom_id res chain seq x y z
N MET A 1 -33.63 -69.56 -1.57
CA MET A 1 -33.88 -68.19 -1.13
C MET A 1 -32.55 -67.58 -0.63
N LYS A 2 -31.87 -66.83 -1.52
CA LYS A 2 -30.58 -66.14 -1.22
C LYS A 2 -30.88 -64.68 -1.02
N ARG A 3 -30.64 -64.17 0.22
CA ARG A 3 -30.75 -62.74 0.55
C ARG A 3 -29.43 -62.06 0.15
N LEU A 4 -29.51 -61.14 -0.80
CA LEU A 4 -28.43 -60.19 -1.10
C LEU A 4 -28.39 -59.09 -0.02
N LEU A 5 -27.27 -58.99 0.68
CA LEU A 5 -26.94 -57.79 1.47
C LEU A 5 -26.38 -56.72 0.52
N MET A 6 -27.05 -55.60 0.43
CA MET A 6 -26.48 -54.37 -0.20
C MET A 6 -25.65 -53.65 0.89
N LEU A 7 -24.33 -53.57 0.68
CA LEU A 7 -23.47 -52.66 1.40
C LEU A 7 -23.56 -51.27 0.71
N SER A 8 -24.13 -50.30 1.41
CA SER A 8 -24.10 -48.90 1.04
C SER A 8 -22.73 -48.32 1.42
N LEU A 9 -21.91 -48.01 0.42
CA LEU A 9 -20.67 -47.25 0.55
C LEU A 9 -21.02 -45.78 0.72
N ALA A 10 -20.93 -45.26 1.93
CA ALA A 10 -21.01 -43.82 2.18
C ALA A 10 -19.66 -43.17 1.76
N ALA A 11 -19.64 -42.53 0.62
CA ALA A 11 -18.50 -41.72 0.21
C ALA A 11 -18.44 -40.45 1.05
N GLY A 12 -17.50 -40.41 2.00
CA GLY A 12 -17.17 -39.23 2.78
C GLY A 12 -16.58 -38.15 1.85
N ILE A 13 -17.33 -37.07 1.64
CA ILE A 13 -16.80 -35.85 1.01
C ILE A 13 -15.80 -35.26 1.99
N ALA A 14 -14.52 -35.43 1.72
CA ALA A 14 -13.46 -34.69 2.40
C ALA A 14 -13.63 -33.22 2.01
N MET A 15 -14.14 -32.41 2.94
CA MET A 15 -14.07 -30.95 2.81
C MET A 15 -12.57 -30.59 2.80
N THR A 16 -12.10 -30.16 1.64
CA THR A 16 -10.79 -29.52 1.52
C THR A 16 -10.86 -28.21 2.31
N GLY A 17 -10.38 -28.27 3.56
CA GLY A 17 -10.29 -27.10 4.41
C GLY A 17 -9.50 -26.01 3.69
N ALA A 18 -10.02 -24.79 3.69
CA ALA A 18 -9.23 -23.62 3.36
C ALA A 18 -7.96 -23.67 4.20
N SER A 19 -6.79 -23.70 3.56
CA SER A 19 -5.51 -23.69 4.26
C SER A 19 -5.50 -22.42 5.13
N ALA A 20 -5.53 -22.59 6.44
CA ALA A 20 -5.36 -21.47 7.37
C ALA A 20 -4.02 -20.78 7.04
N VAL A 21 -4.04 -19.47 6.99
CA VAL A 21 -2.80 -18.69 6.86
C VAL A 21 -1.93 -19.06 8.06
N GLN A 22 -0.71 -19.53 7.81
CA GLN A 22 0.18 -19.92 8.88
C GLN A 22 0.55 -18.67 9.69
N ALA A 23 0.43 -18.74 11.02
CA ALA A 23 0.86 -17.68 11.91
C ALA A 23 2.35 -17.38 11.66
N ILE A 24 2.70 -16.12 11.61
CA ILE A 24 4.07 -15.62 11.38
C ILE A 24 4.52 -14.85 12.62
N SER A 25 5.78 -14.97 12.98
CA SER A 25 6.37 -14.23 14.09
C SER A 25 6.99 -12.90 13.64
N GLU A 26 7.19 -11.99 14.59
CA GLU A 26 7.91 -10.73 14.34
C GLU A 26 9.31 -10.97 13.77
N ALA A 27 10.02 -11.98 14.25
CA ALA A 27 11.35 -12.35 13.76
C ALA A 27 11.33 -12.83 12.30
N GLU A 28 10.30 -13.54 11.89
CA GLU A 28 10.11 -13.96 10.50
C GLU A 28 9.75 -12.78 9.61
N ILE A 29 8.95 -11.82 10.09
CA ILE A 29 8.66 -10.59 9.36
C ILE A 29 9.95 -9.77 9.15
N ALA A 30 10.77 -9.61 10.20
CA ALA A 30 12.04 -8.92 10.09
C ALA A 30 12.98 -9.58 9.06
N LYS A 31 13.02 -10.90 9.04
CA LYS A 31 13.79 -11.67 8.05
C LYS A 31 13.24 -11.48 6.63
N ASP A 32 11.92 -11.52 6.45
CA ASP A 32 11.28 -11.27 5.15
C ASP A 32 11.65 -9.85 4.62
N ILE A 33 11.67 -8.85 5.50
CA ILE A 33 12.05 -7.47 5.15
C ILE A 33 13.51 -7.42 4.71
N GLU A 34 14.42 -8.04 5.46
CA GLU A 34 15.84 -8.10 5.12
C GLU A 34 16.09 -8.81 3.78
N GLU A 35 15.47 -9.96 3.57
CA GLU A 35 15.57 -10.71 2.32
C GLU A 35 15.02 -9.92 1.13
N PHE A 36 13.89 -9.23 1.31
CA PHE A 36 13.28 -8.40 0.26
C PHE A 36 14.16 -7.21 -0.10
N GLN A 37 14.71 -6.50 0.88
CA GLN A 37 15.65 -5.41 0.68
C GLN A 37 16.94 -5.91 0.00
N GLY A 38 17.51 -6.99 0.50
CA GLY A 38 18.72 -7.61 -0.05
C GLY A 38 18.57 -8.06 -1.50
N PHE A 39 17.38 -8.59 -1.86
CA PHE A 39 17.07 -8.94 -3.25
C PHE A 39 17.19 -7.74 -4.19
N PHE A 40 16.59 -6.59 -3.83
CA PHE A 40 16.60 -5.41 -4.68
C PHE A 40 17.97 -4.72 -4.75
N LEU A 41 18.69 -4.64 -3.64
CA LEU A 41 20.06 -4.11 -3.62
C LEU A 41 21.02 -4.96 -4.46
N LYS A 42 20.83 -6.29 -4.48
CA LYS A 42 21.59 -7.18 -5.35
C LYS A 42 21.18 -7.06 -6.82
N ARG A 43 19.89 -6.87 -7.10
CA ARG A 43 19.37 -6.76 -8.46
C ARG A 43 19.76 -5.44 -9.13
N PHE A 44 19.85 -4.37 -8.37
CA PHE A 44 20.20 -3.03 -8.83
C PHE A 44 21.43 -2.51 -8.07
N PRO A 45 22.63 -3.03 -8.39
CA PRO A 45 23.86 -2.64 -7.70
C PRO A 45 24.12 -1.14 -7.88
N GLY A 46 24.57 -0.50 -6.80
CA GLY A 46 24.83 0.94 -6.77
C GLY A 46 23.65 1.78 -6.26
N LEU A 47 22.45 1.19 -6.05
CA LEU A 47 21.34 1.86 -5.36
C LEU A 47 21.41 1.61 -3.85
N THR A 48 20.94 2.59 -3.09
CA THR A 48 20.67 2.50 -1.65
C THR A 48 19.19 2.23 -1.39
N LEU A 49 18.81 1.95 -0.15
CA LEU A 49 17.39 1.78 0.20
C LEU A 49 16.58 3.08 -0.04
N GLU A 50 17.21 4.21 0.19
CA GLU A 50 16.63 5.53 0.04
C GLU A 50 16.29 5.85 -1.43
N ASP A 51 17.11 5.39 -2.38
CA ASP A 51 16.86 5.63 -3.81
C ASP A 51 15.53 5.04 -4.28
N PHE A 52 15.08 3.93 -3.67
CA PHE A 52 13.83 3.28 -4.08
C PHE A 52 12.58 4.09 -3.82
N GLN A 53 12.63 5.19 -3.02
CA GLN A 53 11.52 6.14 -2.88
C GLN A 53 11.16 6.81 -4.22
N ASP A 54 12.11 6.95 -5.12
CA ASP A 54 11.94 7.56 -6.45
C ASP A 54 11.32 6.58 -7.47
N GLY A 55 10.97 5.38 -7.04
CA GLY A 55 10.31 4.36 -7.85
C GLY A 55 11.12 3.98 -9.08
N VAL A 56 10.50 4.04 -10.27
CA VAL A 56 11.20 3.70 -11.52
C VAL A 56 12.30 4.70 -11.91
N ASN A 57 12.26 5.93 -11.38
CA ASN A 57 13.26 6.93 -11.68
C ASN A 57 14.60 6.64 -10.97
N ALA A 58 14.61 5.84 -9.92
CA ALA A 58 15.83 5.36 -9.27
C ALA A 58 16.63 4.38 -10.13
N LEU A 59 15.96 3.65 -11.03
CA LEU A 59 16.56 2.54 -11.75
C LEU A 59 17.59 3.03 -12.78
N PRO A 60 18.84 2.47 -12.81
CA PRO A 60 19.93 2.97 -13.63
C PRO A 60 19.62 3.07 -15.13
N GLN A 61 18.83 2.12 -15.65
CA GLN A 61 18.44 2.10 -17.07
C GLN A 61 17.49 3.24 -17.47
N TYR A 62 16.95 3.99 -16.50
CA TYR A 62 16.01 5.09 -16.75
C TYR A 62 16.59 6.47 -16.40
N ALA A 63 17.92 6.64 -16.47
CA ALA A 63 18.59 7.90 -16.15
C ALA A 63 18.04 9.11 -16.92
N ALA A 64 17.73 8.96 -18.21
CA ALA A 64 17.12 10.04 -19.01
C ALA A 64 15.70 10.40 -18.52
N ARG A 65 14.92 9.42 -18.06
CA ARG A 65 13.61 9.65 -17.44
C ARG A 65 13.76 10.36 -16.10
N ARG A 66 14.75 9.99 -15.31
CA ARG A 66 15.08 10.65 -14.03
C ARG A 66 15.39 12.13 -14.24
N ALA A 67 16.26 12.47 -15.19
CA ALA A 67 16.60 13.86 -15.49
C ALA A 67 15.36 14.71 -15.84
N ASN A 68 14.47 14.19 -16.69
CA ASN A 68 13.21 14.86 -17.01
C ASN A 68 12.28 14.98 -15.79
N TRP A 69 12.25 14.01 -14.92
CA TRP A 69 11.46 14.05 -13.69
C TRP A 69 12.00 15.10 -12.72
N GLU A 70 13.32 15.17 -12.53
CA GLU A 70 13.98 16.17 -11.68
C GLU A 70 13.67 17.61 -12.15
N ILE A 71 13.72 17.88 -13.46
CA ILE A 71 13.32 19.19 -14.01
C ILE A 71 11.87 19.55 -13.65
N ASN A 72 10.96 18.57 -13.65
CA ASN A 72 9.56 18.81 -13.29
C ASN A 72 9.35 19.04 -11.79
N LEU A 73 10.33 18.74 -10.93
CA LEU A 73 10.26 19.03 -9.50
C LEU A 73 10.54 20.50 -9.17
N ASP A 74 11.18 21.26 -10.07
CA ASP A 74 11.41 22.70 -9.91
C ASP A 74 10.09 23.49 -9.95
N PHE A 75 9.11 23.01 -10.75
CA PHE A 75 7.77 23.59 -10.87
C PHE A 75 6.71 22.47 -10.91
N PRO A 76 6.41 21.86 -9.79
CA PRO A 76 5.58 20.66 -9.76
C PRO A 76 4.12 21.01 -10.05
N GLN A 77 3.56 20.37 -11.07
CA GLN A 77 2.16 20.58 -11.50
C GLN A 77 1.12 20.25 -10.42
N TYR A 78 1.51 19.53 -9.37
CA TYR A 78 0.64 19.20 -8.24
C TYR A 78 0.63 20.26 -7.14
N GLU A 79 1.49 21.28 -7.20
CA GLU A 79 1.60 22.32 -6.16
C GLU A 79 0.26 23.00 -5.84
N PRO A 80 -0.56 23.42 -6.83
CA PRO A 80 -1.88 24.00 -6.53
C PRO A 80 -2.83 23.06 -5.78
N GLU A 81 -2.73 21.75 -5.99
CA GLU A 81 -3.52 20.77 -5.24
C GLU A 81 -2.98 20.57 -3.82
N MET A 82 -1.68 20.74 -3.60
CA MET A 82 -1.10 20.73 -2.25
C MET A 82 -1.50 21.96 -1.44
N ASP A 83 -1.49 23.16 -2.04
CA ASP A 83 -1.95 24.39 -1.41
C ASP A 83 -3.43 24.30 -1.03
N LYS A 84 -4.24 23.79 -1.93
CA LYS A 84 -5.66 23.53 -1.68
C LYS A 84 -5.86 22.52 -0.54
N ALA A 85 -5.05 21.48 -0.49
CA ALA A 85 -5.10 20.50 0.58
C ALA A 85 -4.70 21.10 1.92
N ALA A 86 -3.67 21.95 1.99
CA ALA A 86 -3.26 22.67 3.19
C ALA A 86 -4.40 23.55 3.72
N ALA A 87 -5.07 24.29 2.84
CA ALA A 87 -6.24 25.09 3.22
C ALA A 87 -7.41 24.23 3.71
N GLU A 88 -7.70 23.10 3.02
CA GLU A 88 -8.77 22.17 3.44
C GLU A 88 -8.44 21.44 4.74
N TRP A 89 -7.16 21.21 5.05
CA TRP A 89 -6.71 20.56 6.27
C TRP A 89 -6.99 21.38 7.53
N THR A 90 -6.89 22.70 7.44
CA THR A 90 -7.11 23.63 8.52
C THR A 90 -8.49 24.32 8.47
N ALA A 91 -9.29 24.07 7.44
CA ALA A 91 -10.62 24.63 7.30
C ALA A 91 -11.53 24.20 8.46
N PRO A 92 -12.23 25.12 9.13
CA PRO A 92 -13.09 24.78 10.25
C PRO A 92 -14.33 24.00 9.78
N PHE A 93 -14.66 22.96 10.51
CA PHE A 93 -15.96 22.27 10.45
C PHE A 93 -17.09 23.16 11.05
N ALA A 94 -18.34 22.71 10.91
CA ALA A 94 -19.46 23.42 11.52
C ALA A 94 -19.36 23.60 13.03
N ASN A 95 -18.62 22.73 13.73
CA ASN A 95 -18.38 22.79 15.17
C ASN A 95 -17.11 23.60 15.55
N GLY A 96 -16.42 24.21 14.59
CA GLY A 96 -15.20 25.03 14.77
C GLY A 96 -13.89 24.25 14.82
N LYS A 97 -13.91 22.91 14.86
CA LYS A 97 -12.70 22.07 14.76
C LYS A 97 -12.27 21.91 13.30
N SER A 98 -11.11 21.28 13.08
CA SER A 98 -10.59 21.01 11.73
C SER A 98 -9.97 19.59 11.64
N LEU A 99 -9.56 19.17 10.45
CA LEU A 99 -8.80 17.93 10.28
C LEU A 99 -7.44 17.97 11.04
N ALA A 100 -6.85 19.16 11.20
CA ALA A 100 -5.59 19.32 11.90
C ALA A 100 -5.67 18.97 13.39
N GLU A 101 -6.86 18.97 13.97
CA GLU A 101 -7.10 18.64 15.38
C GLU A 101 -7.54 17.19 15.59
N CYS A 102 -7.60 16.40 14.52
CA CYS A 102 -7.94 14.99 14.62
C CYS A 102 -6.73 14.16 15.06
N ASP A 103 -6.99 13.21 15.96
CA ASP A 103 -5.97 12.26 16.39
C ASP A 103 -5.71 11.24 15.28
N MET A 104 -4.60 11.41 14.58
CA MET A 104 -4.14 10.54 13.48
C MET A 104 -2.75 10.01 13.79
N ALA A 105 -2.52 8.75 13.45
CA ALA A 105 -1.19 8.17 13.55
C ALA A 105 -0.22 8.85 12.56
N PRO A 106 1.10 8.84 12.82
CA PRO A 106 2.10 9.37 11.89
C PRO A 106 1.93 8.83 10.46
N GLY A 107 2.09 9.68 9.47
CA GLY A 107 1.81 9.32 8.06
C GLY A 107 2.66 8.18 7.51
N ASN A 108 3.84 7.94 8.09
CA ASN A 108 4.77 6.86 7.76
C ASN A 108 4.47 5.53 8.50
N SER A 109 3.51 5.51 9.45
CA SER A 109 3.15 4.31 10.23
C SER A 109 1.94 3.55 9.70
N TYR A 110 1.22 4.09 8.71
CA TYR A 110 0.07 3.40 8.13
C TYR A 110 0.44 2.24 7.19
N PRO A 111 -0.36 1.16 7.18
CA PRO A 111 -1.59 0.93 7.96
C PRO A 111 -1.31 0.62 9.44
N VAL A 112 -2.23 0.99 10.32
CA VAL A 112 -2.15 0.75 11.77
C VAL A 112 -3.10 -0.36 12.14
N PHE A 113 -2.63 -1.36 12.90
CA PHE A 113 -3.50 -2.38 13.46
C PHE A 113 -4.29 -1.82 14.65
N ASP A 114 -5.59 -2.01 14.64
CA ASP A 114 -6.48 -1.66 15.73
C ASP A 114 -6.91 -2.92 16.49
N ALA A 115 -6.34 -3.16 17.65
CA ALA A 115 -6.64 -4.33 18.47
C ALA A 115 -8.11 -4.37 18.95
N ALA A 116 -8.79 -3.22 19.03
CA ALA A 116 -10.19 -3.17 19.47
C ALA A 116 -11.15 -3.72 18.41
N SER A 117 -10.89 -3.44 17.14
CA SER A 117 -11.69 -3.97 16.02
C SER A 117 -11.11 -5.24 15.41
N GLY A 118 -9.83 -5.54 15.64
CA GLY A 118 -9.10 -6.64 14.99
C GLY A 118 -8.79 -6.39 13.51
N ASP A 119 -8.86 -5.14 13.04
CA ASP A 119 -8.73 -4.76 11.65
C ASP A 119 -7.61 -3.73 11.44
N LEU A 120 -7.27 -3.46 10.17
CA LEU A 120 -6.32 -2.43 9.80
C LEU A 120 -7.03 -1.10 9.58
N ARG A 121 -6.55 -0.07 10.25
CA ARG A 121 -6.90 1.31 9.97
C ARG A 121 -6.02 1.86 8.85
N THR A 122 -6.65 2.49 7.87
CA THR A 122 -5.96 3.25 6.82
C THR A 122 -6.08 4.74 7.10
N PHE A 123 -5.16 5.53 6.57
CA PHE A 123 -5.21 6.98 6.76
C PHE A 123 -6.50 7.60 6.19
N GLU A 124 -6.98 7.11 5.05
CA GLU A 124 -8.26 7.54 4.47
C GLU A 124 -9.46 7.18 5.36
N GLY A 125 -9.36 6.03 6.04
CA GLY A 125 -10.35 5.60 7.03
C GLY A 125 -10.40 6.56 8.20
N ASP A 126 -9.24 6.97 8.71
CA ASP A 126 -9.13 7.88 9.85
C ASP A 126 -9.60 9.30 9.50
N ILE A 127 -9.29 9.83 8.31
CA ILE A 127 -9.87 11.08 7.81
C ILE A 127 -11.40 11.00 7.83
N ASN A 128 -11.98 9.93 7.27
CA ASN A 128 -13.42 9.76 7.24
C ASN A 128 -14.04 9.53 8.62
N ALA A 129 -13.35 8.85 9.51
CA ALA A 129 -13.78 8.69 10.90
C ALA A 129 -13.82 10.05 11.63
N CYS A 130 -12.80 10.88 11.42
CA CYS A 130 -12.76 12.23 11.96
C CYS A 130 -13.89 13.12 11.42
N LEU A 131 -14.09 13.15 10.10
CA LEU A 131 -15.19 13.89 9.48
C LEU A 131 -16.52 13.48 10.08
N LYS A 132 -16.81 12.18 10.15
CA LYS A 132 -18.04 11.64 10.71
C LYS A 132 -18.23 12.01 12.19
N ALA A 133 -17.17 11.94 13.00
CA ALA A 133 -17.23 12.28 14.43
C ALA A 133 -17.52 13.77 14.68
N ASN A 134 -17.22 14.63 13.69
CA ASN A 134 -17.50 16.07 13.74
C ASN A 134 -18.75 16.49 12.97
N GLY A 135 -19.58 15.55 12.53
CA GLY A 135 -20.85 15.82 11.83
C GLY A 135 -20.68 16.21 10.35
N GLU A 136 -19.48 16.02 9.80
CA GLU A 136 -19.20 16.32 8.39
C GLU A 136 -19.48 15.13 7.46
N GLU A 137 -19.69 15.42 6.18
CA GLU A 137 -19.85 14.37 5.18
C GLU A 137 -18.54 13.62 4.90
N VAL A 138 -18.61 12.29 4.88
CA VAL A 138 -17.47 11.44 4.52
C VAL A 138 -17.12 11.58 3.04
N ILE A 139 -15.83 11.50 2.74
CA ILE A 139 -15.31 11.52 1.37
C ILE A 139 -15.47 10.12 0.76
N LYS A 140 -16.47 9.95 -0.13
CA LYS A 140 -16.79 8.66 -0.76
C LYS A 140 -15.71 8.14 -1.70
N ASN A 141 -15.09 9.04 -2.47
CA ASN A 141 -13.99 8.65 -3.38
C ASN A 141 -12.65 8.70 -2.64
N VAL A 142 -12.30 7.59 -2.02
CA VAL A 142 -11.04 7.46 -1.25
C VAL A 142 -9.78 7.33 -2.11
N LYS A 143 -9.93 7.17 -3.44
CA LYS A 143 -8.79 6.95 -4.34
C LYS A 143 -8.30 8.20 -5.06
N ARG A 144 -9.12 9.24 -5.18
CA ARG A 144 -8.85 10.42 -6.02
C ARG A 144 -9.43 11.71 -5.42
N GLY A 145 -9.04 12.84 -6.03
CA GLY A 145 -9.60 14.15 -5.71
C GLY A 145 -9.28 14.60 -4.28
N LYS A 146 -10.29 15.06 -3.54
CA LYS A 146 -10.11 15.61 -2.19
C LYS A 146 -9.37 14.66 -1.25
N MET A 147 -9.74 13.38 -1.21
CA MET A 147 -9.05 12.41 -0.35
C MET A 147 -7.57 12.27 -0.74
N ALA A 148 -7.27 12.10 -2.02
CA ALA A 148 -5.88 11.91 -2.46
C ALA A 148 -4.98 13.11 -2.14
N ARG A 149 -5.48 14.37 -2.32
CA ARG A 149 -4.68 15.56 -1.97
C ARG A 149 -4.51 15.74 -0.46
N LEU A 150 -5.53 15.46 0.36
CA LEU A 150 -5.40 15.48 1.82
C LEU A 150 -4.38 14.46 2.32
N VAL A 151 -4.41 13.24 1.76
CA VAL A 151 -3.41 12.19 2.05
C VAL A 151 -2.01 12.64 1.63
N ALA A 152 -1.86 13.22 0.44
CA ALA A 152 -0.58 13.74 -0.04
C ALA A 152 -0.04 14.84 0.89
N HIS A 153 -0.88 15.80 1.27
CA HIS A 153 -0.53 16.88 2.17
C HIS A 153 -0.04 16.37 3.53
N TYR A 154 -0.79 15.47 4.15
CA TYR A 154 -0.38 14.94 5.45
C TYR A 154 0.88 14.10 5.36
N LYS A 155 0.96 13.19 4.39
CA LYS A 155 2.13 12.33 4.22
C LYS A 155 3.40 13.11 3.85
N SER A 156 3.29 14.25 3.16
CA SER A 156 4.45 15.08 2.83
C SER A 156 5.17 15.65 4.05
N GLN A 157 4.51 15.73 5.21
CA GLN A 157 5.12 16.15 6.47
C GLN A 157 6.13 15.12 7.01
N PHE A 158 6.09 13.90 6.51
CA PHE A 158 6.97 12.79 6.88
C PHE A 158 7.96 12.44 5.74
N ASN A 159 8.17 13.36 4.80
CA ASN A 159 9.15 13.16 3.73
C ASN A 159 10.56 12.99 4.32
N GLY A 160 11.29 11.99 3.83
CA GLY A 160 12.61 11.62 4.33
C GLY A 160 12.59 10.64 5.51
N GLU A 161 11.44 10.38 6.11
CA GLU A 161 11.30 9.37 7.15
C GLU A 161 11.04 7.99 6.55
N ARG A 162 11.57 6.95 7.19
CA ARG A 162 11.30 5.56 6.80
C ARG A 162 9.89 5.15 7.25
N MET A 163 9.31 4.21 6.50
CA MET A 163 8.08 3.55 6.94
C MET A 163 8.30 2.85 8.28
N ALA A 164 7.40 3.10 9.23
CA ALA A 164 7.47 2.64 10.61
C ALA A 164 6.16 1.94 11.01
N VAL A 165 5.74 0.96 10.20
CA VAL A 165 4.55 0.16 10.48
C VAL A 165 4.84 -0.76 11.67
N ASP A 166 3.98 -0.70 12.70
CA ASP A 166 4.07 -1.56 13.87
C ASP A 166 3.41 -2.93 13.59
N TYR A 167 4.18 -3.98 13.73
CA TYR A 167 3.74 -5.37 13.60
C TYR A 167 4.05 -6.20 14.86
N SER A 168 4.24 -5.55 16.01
CA SER A 168 4.48 -6.23 17.29
C SER A 168 3.25 -6.99 17.80
N ASP A 169 2.03 -6.52 17.47
CA ASP A 169 0.79 -7.20 17.84
C ASP A 169 0.56 -8.46 16.97
N PRO A 170 0.19 -9.61 17.58
CA PRO A 170 -0.12 -10.84 16.83
C PRO A 170 -1.19 -10.66 15.74
N GLY A 171 -2.18 -9.79 15.95
CA GLY A 171 -3.19 -9.48 14.92
C GLY A 171 -2.60 -8.73 13.73
N ALA A 172 -1.63 -7.82 13.95
CA ALA A 172 -0.88 -7.19 12.89
C ALA A 172 -0.04 -8.21 12.10
N GLN A 173 0.57 -9.17 12.80
CA GLN A 173 1.33 -10.27 12.19
C GLN A 173 0.43 -11.14 11.29
N ASP A 174 -0.78 -11.44 11.74
CA ASP A 174 -1.78 -12.17 10.93
C ASP A 174 -2.17 -11.40 9.67
N TRP A 175 -2.33 -10.08 9.76
CA TRP A 175 -2.58 -9.23 8.60
C TRP A 175 -1.39 -9.20 7.65
N TYR A 176 -0.16 -9.15 8.16
CA TYR A 176 1.04 -9.27 7.35
C TYR A 176 1.09 -10.61 6.60
N ALA A 177 0.82 -11.73 7.29
CA ALA A 177 0.80 -13.07 6.68
C ALA A 177 -0.23 -13.17 5.54
N LYS A 178 -1.43 -12.61 5.72
CA LYS A 178 -2.46 -12.51 4.67
C LYS A 178 -1.97 -11.68 3.48
N GLY A 179 -1.37 -10.52 3.75
CA GLY A 179 -0.79 -9.65 2.73
C GLY A 179 0.33 -10.33 1.95
N ARG A 180 1.24 -10.99 2.64
CA ARG A 180 2.31 -11.81 2.05
C ARG A 180 1.74 -12.89 1.12
N GLN A 181 0.78 -13.66 1.59
CA GLN A 181 0.13 -14.68 0.77
C GLN A 181 -0.49 -14.07 -0.50
N ILE A 182 -1.21 -12.96 -0.36
CA ILE A 182 -1.84 -12.27 -1.51
C ILE A 182 -0.78 -11.75 -2.49
N TYR A 183 0.32 -11.20 -2.01
CA TYR A 183 1.38 -10.61 -2.85
C TYR A 183 2.08 -11.66 -3.74
N TRP A 184 2.29 -12.87 -3.21
CA TRP A 184 2.99 -13.94 -3.90
C TRP A 184 2.06 -14.91 -4.64
N ALA A 185 0.77 -14.98 -4.28
CA ALA A 185 -0.18 -15.89 -4.90
C ALA A 185 -0.52 -15.49 -6.33
N LYS A 186 -0.34 -16.42 -7.25
CA LYS A 186 -0.76 -16.28 -8.66
C LYS A 186 -2.28 -16.37 -8.75
N ARG A 187 -2.89 -15.50 -9.58
CA ARG A 187 -4.35 -15.41 -9.71
C ARG A 187 -4.78 -14.82 -11.05
N GLY A 188 -6.10 -14.92 -11.29
CA GLY A 188 -6.72 -14.41 -12.51
C GLY A 188 -6.39 -15.25 -13.75
N GLN A 189 -6.93 -14.83 -14.90
CA GLN A 189 -6.79 -15.56 -16.16
C GLN A 189 -5.33 -15.65 -16.64
N LEU A 190 -4.52 -14.65 -16.36
CA LEU A 190 -3.10 -14.60 -16.73
C LEU A 190 -2.20 -15.30 -15.72
N ASN A 191 -2.76 -15.78 -14.60
CA ASN A 191 -2.03 -16.46 -13.54
C ASN A 191 -0.78 -15.72 -13.07
N PHE A 192 -0.91 -14.38 -12.83
CA PHE A 192 0.15 -13.53 -12.31
C PHE A 192 -0.07 -13.17 -10.84
N SER A 193 1.05 -13.03 -10.13
CA SER A 193 1.11 -12.45 -8.79
C SER A 193 1.61 -10.99 -8.86
N CYS A 194 1.48 -10.23 -7.75
CA CYS A 194 2.13 -8.93 -7.64
C CYS A 194 3.66 -9.07 -7.76
N ALA A 195 4.22 -10.13 -7.17
CA ALA A 195 5.64 -10.42 -7.20
C ALA A 195 6.15 -10.72 -8.62
N ASP A 196 5.36 -11.34 -9.50
CA ASP A 196 5.78 -11.57 -10.89
C ASP A 196 6.17 -10.27 -11.60
N CYS A 197 5.43 -9.19 -11.38
CA CYS A 197 5.71 -7.89 -11.96
C CYS A 197 6.71 -7.07 -11.12
N HIS A 198 6.46 -6.94 -9.82
CA HIS A 198 7.16 -5.98 -8.97
C HIS A 198 8.41 -6.54 -8.27
N VAL A 199 8.68 -7.86 -8.37
CA VAL A 199 9.93 -8.48 -7.91
C VAL A 199 10.68 -9.05 -9.11
N HIS A 200 10.14 -10.10 -9.73
CA HIS A 200 10.86 -10.85 -10.77
C HIS A 200 11.09 -10.04 -12.06
N ASN A 201 10.14 -9.19 -12.44
CA ASN A 201 10.21 -8.35 -13.63
C ASN A 201 10.37 -6.86 -13.34
N SER A 202 10.75 -6.49 -12.11
CA SER A 202 11.01 -5.09 -11.78
C SER A 202 12.10 -4.49 -12.70
N GLY A 203 11.84 -3.29 -13.22
CA GLY A 203 12.69 -2.59 -14.17
C GLY A 203 12.45 -2.98 -15.63
N ASN A 204 11.70 -4.04 -15.92
CA ASN A 204 11.28 -4.36 -17.27
C ASN A 204 10.01 -3.59 -17.68
N SER A 205 9.77 -3.48 -18.97
CA SER A 205 8.55 -2.85 -19.49
C SER A 205 7.50 -3.88 -19.87
N ALA A 206 6.24 -3.60 -19.52
CA ALA A 206 5.08 -4.29 -20.04
C ALA A 206 4.25 -3.29 -20.87
N ARG A 207 4.17 -3.49 -22.16
CA ARG A 207 3.61 -2.53 -23.11
C ARG A 207 4.38 -1.20 -23.06
N GLY A 208 3.76 -0.11 -22.64
CA GLY A 208 4.42 1.20 -22.47
C GLY A 208 4.79 1.55 -21.03
N ASP A 209 4.49 0.67 -20.07
CA ASP A 209 4.68 0.94 -18.65
C ASP A 209 5.87 0.15 -18.10
N VAL A 210 6.68 0.83 -17.28
CA VAL A 210 7.78 0.20 -16.54
C VAL A 210 7.25 -0.38 -15.25
N MET A 211 7.59 -1.65 -14.97
CA MET A 211 7.25 -2.29 -13.70
C MET A 211 8.20 -1.79 -12.62
N SER A 212 7.68 -1.02 -11.68
CA SER A 212 8.46 -0.52 -10.54
C SER A 212 8.95 -1.65 -9.65
N ALA A 213 10.05 -1.43 -8.96
CA ALA A 213 10.48 -2.31 -7.88
C ALA A 213 9.41 -2.37 -6.80
N GLY A 214 9.19 -3.55 -6.21
CA GLY A 214 8.30 -3.70 -5.05
C GLY A 214 8.80 -2.93 -3.83
N LEU A 215 10.12 -2.86 -3.68
CA LEU A 215 10.76 -2.01 -2.66
C LEU A 215 10.48 -0.54 -2.99
N GLY A 216 10.02 0.22 -2.00
CA GLY A 216 9.62 1.62 -2.16
C GLY A 216 8.30 1.85 -2.91
N HIS A 217 7.66 0.81 -3.47
CA HIS A 217 6.43 0.98 -4.26
C HIS A 217 5.30 1.69 -3.48
N GLY A 218 5.12 1.35 -2.22
CA GLY A 218 4.06 1.90 -1.37
C GLY A 218 4.26 3.36 -0.95
N VAL A 219 5.50 3.85 -0.92
CA VAL A 219 5.80 5.21 -0.43
C VAL A 219 5.44 6.29 -1.46
N GLY A 220 5.38 5.95 -2.75
CA GLY A 220 5.07 6.89 -3.83
C GLY A 220 3.59 7.24 -3.98
N PHE A 221 2.69 6.79 -3.09
CA PHE A 221 1.26 7.07 -3.19
C PHE A 221 0.76 8.03 -2.12
N PRO A 222 -0.15 8.97 -2.47
CA PRO A 222 -0.77 9.20 -3.80
C PRO A 222 0.24 9.73 -4.81
N VAL A 223 0.11 9.29 -6.06
CA VAL A 223 0.98 9.73 -7.16
C VAL A 223 0.25 10.75 -8.03
N TRP A 224 0.96 11.81 -8.46
CA TRP A 224 0.46 12.73 -9.47
C TRP A 224 0.59 12.12 -10.86
N ARG A 225 -0.52 12.09 -11.59
CA ARG A 225 -0.55 11.59 -12.96
C ARG A 225 -0.66 12.75 -13.93
N THR A 226 0.46 13.22 -14.43
CA THR A 226 0.59 14.37 -15.33
C THR A 226 -0.39 14.31 -16.50
N LYS A 227 -0.56 13.13 -17.13
CA LYS A 227 -1.48 12.97 -18.27
C LYS A 227 -2.93 13.31 -17.92
N TRP A 228 -3.35 13.05 -16.70
CA TRP A 228 -4.74 13.23 -16.25
C TRP A 228 -4.89 14.37 -15.25
N GLN A 229 -3.79 15.01 -14.87
CA GLN A 229 -3.73 16.10 -13.89
C GLN A 229 -4.52 15.79 -12.60
N VAL A 230 -4.34 14.59 -12.09
CA VAL A 230 -5.00 14.12 -10.87
C VAL A 230 -4.02 13.39 -9.96
N ALA A 231 -4.16 13.60 -8.67
CA ALA A 231 -3.58 12.74 -7.66
C ALA A 231 -4.48 11.52 -7.43
N GLY A 232 -3.89 10.36 -7.22
CA GLY A 232 -4.67 9.16 -6.97
C GLY A 232 -3.84 7.95 -6.58
N LYS A 233 -4.57 6.95 -6.09
CA LYS A 233 -4.08 5.59 -5.86
C LYS A 233 -4.51 4.67 -7.00
N PRO A 234 -3.81 3.56 -7.20
CA PRO A 234 -4.21 2.55 -8.17
C PRO A 234 -5.53 1.88 -7.81
#